data_b00ab5a697685ef17600fa7114efe5b0
#
_entry.id   b00ab5a697685ef17600fa7114efe5b0
#
_cell.length_a   1.000
_cell.length_b   1.000
_cell.length_c   1.000
_cell.angle_alpha   90.00
_cell.angle_beta   90.00
_cell.angle_gamma   90.00
#
_symmetry.space_group_name_H-M   'P 1'
#
loop_
_entity.id
_entity.type
_entity.pdbx_description
1 polymer ?
#
loop_
_entity_poly.entity_id
_entity_poly.type
_entity_poly.pdbx_seq_one_letter_code
_entity_poly.pdbx_strand_id
1 'polypeptide(L)'
;MVCEILITNCPVTVQDVENANRIFGPDFANLRGKTIRTKPEHVRIEYVQIPRDFVELHKYVTLVADIMFLNGLLFLVTSSRGISLVTIEYLKSRTAKRLVHTLERVFRIYGTAGFMVQTALMDMEFEKLKDKLPNVILNTTAAQEHVGEIERKIRVVKERARCTTSILPYNILPKIMIIELMHFCVMWMNSFPVKLGISEKWSPREIVSRHRLDAKLHCKVPFGAYCEVHVDPDITNTMEPRTGWAICLEPTRNM
;
A
#
# COMPACT_ATOMS: atom_id res chain seq x y z
N MET A 1 -24.21 -21.73 -25.55
CA MET A 1 -24.68 -22.75 -26.51
C MET A 1 -25.40 -22.00 -27.60
N VAL A 2 -24.71 -21.69 -28.67
CA VAL A 2 -25.32 -21.13 -29.88
C VAL A 2 -25.88 -22.34 -30.61
N CYS A 3 -27.16 -22.47 -30.60
CA CYS A 3 -27.81 -23.60 -31.30
C CYS A 3 -28.03 -23.18 -32.75
N GLU A 4 -27.19 -23.63 -33.65
CA GLU A 4 -27.41 -23.52 -35.10
C GLU A 4 -28.80 -24.05 -35.53
N ILE A 5 -29.46 -24.75 -34.64
CA ILE A 5 -30.77 -25.40 -34.87
C ILE A 5 -31.94 -24.54 -34.39
N LEU A 6 -31.74 -23.58 -33.53
CA LEU A 6 -32.84 -22.78 -32.90
C LEU A 6 -33.12 -21.44 -33.58
N ILE A 7 -32.18 -20.90 -34.34
CA ILE A 7 -32.33 -19.65 -35.06
C ILE A 7 -31.97 -19.91 -36.54
N THR A 8 -33.00 -19.91 -37.41
CA THR A 8 -32.80 -20.02 -38.85
C THR A 8 -32.13 -18.76 -39.39
N ASN A 9 -31.17 -18.95 -40.31
CA ASN A 9 -30.40 -17.85 -40.93
C ASN A 9 -29.58 -17.01 -39.97
N CYS A 10 -29.12 -17.56 -38.87
CA CYS A 10 -28.20 -16.88 -37.95
C CYS A 10 -26.83 -16.71 -38.64
N PRO A 11 -26.35 -15.48 -38.86
CA PRO A 11 -25.06 -15.25 -39.54
C PRO A 11 -23.86 -15.49 -38.60
N VAL A 12 -24.09 -15.74 -37.31
CA VAL A 12 -23.07 -15.87 -36.28
C VAL A 12 -22.92 -17.33 -35.88
N THR A 13 -21.70 -17.85 -36.01
CA THR A 13 -21.36 -19.21 -35.57
C THR A 13 -20.83 -19.23 -34.14
N VAL A 14 -20.78 -20.43 -33.54
CA VAL A 14 -20.14 -20.63 -32.23
C VAL A 14 -18.68 -20.19 -32.27
N GLN A 15 -17.98 -20.49 -33.36
CA GLN A 15 -16.57 -20.16 -33.56
C GLN A 15 -16.35 -18.64 -33.62
N ASP A 16 -17.30 -17.89 -34.19
CA ASP A 16 -17.22 -16.41 -34.21
C ASP A 16 -17.31 -15.83 -32.79
N VAL A 17 -18.19 -16.37 -31.96
CA VAL A 17 -18.31 -15.98 -30.55
C VAL A 17 -17.05 -16.30 -29.75
N GLU A 18 -16.48 -17.50 -29.94
CA GLU A 18 -15.23 -17.91 -29.28
C GLU A 18 -14.04 -17.04 -29.73
N ASN A 19 -13.96 -16.74 -31.01
CA ASN A 19 -12.93 -15.86 -31.56
C ASN A 19 -13.08 -14.43 -31.04
N ALA A 20 -14.28 -13.90 -30.98
CA ALA A 20 -14.56 -12.57 -30.42
C ALA A 20 -14.14 -12.52 -28.94
N ASN A 21 -14.52 -13.50 -28.13
CA ASN A 21 -14.13 -13.58 -26.73
C ASN A 21 -12.60 -13.69 -26.55
N ARG A 22 -11.92 -14.41 -27.44
CA ARG A 22 -10.46 -14.54 -27.40
C ARG A 22 -9.74 -13.25 -27.77
N ILE A 23 -10.26 -12.48 -28.72
CA ILE A 23 -9.62 -11.25 -29.25
C ILE A 23 -9.97 -10.04 -28.37
N PHE A 24 -11.24 -9.88 -28.03
CA PHE A 24 -11.77 -8.69 -27.36
C PHE A 24 -12.05 -8.89 -25.87
N GLY A 25 -11.96 -10.12 -25.35
CA GLY A 25 -12.36 -10.48 -24.00
C GLY A 25 -13.89 -10.60 -23.84
N PRO A 26 -14.37 -10.77 -22.61
CA PRO A 26 -15.80 -10.85 -22.32
C PRO A 26 -16.55 -9.59 -22.75
N ASP A 27 -17.75 -9.79 -23.30
CA ASP A 27 -18.59 -8.68 -23.72
C ASP A 27 -18.93 -7.74 -22.53
N PHE A 28 -18.59 -6.51 -22.71
CA PHE A 28 -18.71 -5.44 -21.73
C PHE A 28 -20.15 -5.20 -21.25
N ALA A 29 -21.13 -5.25 -22.16
CA ALA A 29 -22.54 -5.09 -21.80
C ALA A 29 -23.01 -6.24 -20.89
N ASN A 30 -22.53 -7.47 -21.16
CA ASN A 30 -22.80 -8.63 -20.31
C ASN A 30 -22.19 -8.46 -18.91
N LEU A 31 -20.97 -7.96 -18.81
CA LEU A 31 -20.34 -7.69 -17.50
C LEU A 31 -21.17 -6.68 -16.70
N ARG A 32 -21.55 -5.58 -17.32
CA ARG A 32 -22.36 -4.53 -16.66
C ARG A 32 -23.76 -5.00 -16.23
N GLY A 33 -24.40 -5.85 -17.03
CA GLY A 33 -25.76 -6.29 -16.79
C GLY A 33 -25.90 -7.55 -15.94
N LYS A 34 -24.93 -8.47 -16.05
CA LYS A 34 -25.00 -9.82 -15.45
C LYS A 34 -24.10 -10.01 -14.22
N THR A 35 -23.30 -9.01 -13.84
CA THR A 35 -22.45 -9.14 -12.66
C THR A 35 -23.29 -9.33 -11.41
N ILE A 36 -23.03 -10.43 -10.70
CA ILE A 36 -23.70 -10.79 -9.46
C ILE A 36 -22.68 -10.65 -8.33
N ARG A 37 -23.08 -10.03 -7.23
CA ARG A 37 -22.26 -10.01 -6.02
C ARG A 37 -22.09 -11.45 -5.52
N THR A 38 -20.88 -11.96 -5.59
CA THR A 38 -20.53 -13.21 -4.91
C THR A 38 -20.28 -12.89 -3.43
N LYS A 39 -20.72 -13.78 -2.53
CA LYS A 39 -20.30 -13.67 -1.12
C LYS A 39 -18.79 -13.63 -1.07
N PRO A 40 -18.20 -12.64 -0.38
CA PRO A 40 -16.75 -12.65 -0.18
C PRO A 40 -16.38 -13.96 0.51
N GLU A 41 -15.37 -14.64 -0.01
CA GLU A 41 -14.78 -15.78 0.69
C GLU A 41 -14.35 -15.30 2.08
N HIS A 42 -14.51 -16.17 3.09
CA HIS A 42 -13.97 -15.87 4.41
C HIS A 42 -12.48 -15.57 4.28
N VAL A 43 -12.09 -14.38 4.66
CA VAL A 43 -10.68 -13.98 4.66
C VAL A 43 -9.96 -14.88 5.63
N ARG A 44 -9.34 -15.94 5.13
CA ARG A 44 -8.37 -16.72 5.89
C ARG A 44 -7.11 -15.89 5.98
N ILE A 45 -6.94 -15.19 7.08
CA ILE A 45 -5.73 -14.46 7.37
C ILE A 45 -4.74 -15.49 7.92
N GLU A 46 -3.83 -15.95 7.10
CA GLU A 46 -2.71 -16.74 7.56
C GLU A 46 -1.73 -15.81 8.25
N TYR A 47 -1.77 -15.82 9.58
CA TYR A 47 -0.81 -15.08 10.38
C TYR A 47 0.55 -15.74 10.34
N VAL A 48 1.57 -14.96 10.02
CA VAL A 48 2.96 -15.39 10.16
C VAL A 48 3.31 -15.44 11.65
N GLN A 49 3.65 -16.60 12.14
CA GLN A 49 4.08 -16.76 13.52
C GLN A 49 5.52 -16.29 13.68
N ILE A 50 5.71 -15.20 14.38
CA ILE A 50 7.02 -14.71 14.78
C ILE A 50 7.28 -15.18 16.23
N PRO A 51 8.40 -15.86 16.52
CA PRO A 51 8.73 -16.33 17.85
C PRO A 51 8.76 -15.19 18.88
N ARG A 52 8.26 -15.43 20.08
CA ARG A 52 8.24 -14.43 21.16
C ARG A 52 9.65 -13.97 21.52
N ASP A 53 10.59 -14.91 21.60
CA ASP A 53 11.99 -14.63 21.91
C ASP A 53 12.62 -13.66 20.89
N PHE A 54 12.24 -13.79 19.61
CA PHE A 54 12.68 -12.85 18.56
C PHE A 54 12.12 -11.44 18.82
N VAL A 55 10.85 -11.32 19.21
CA VAL A 55 10.24 -10.01 19.51
C VAL A 55 10.87 -9.40 20.75
N GLU A 56 11.10 -10.17 21.81
CA GLU A 56 11.74 -9.68 23.04
C GLU A 56 13.19 -9.25 22.80
N LEU A 57 13.96 -10.00 22.00
CA LEU A 57 15.33 -9.66 21.64
C LEU A 57 15.42 -8.31 20.89
N HIS A 58 14.44 -8.02 20.03
CA HIS A 58 14.41 -6.82 19.20
C HIS A 58 13.36 -5.80 19.66
N LYS A 59 12.90 -5.89 20.91
CA LYS A 59 11.80 -5.12 21.47
C LYS A 59 11.98 -3.61 21.31
N TYR A 60 13.18 -3.11 21.55
CA TYR A 60 13.50 -1.69 21.50
C TYR A 60 13.94 -1.27 20.12
N VAL A 61 13.18 -0.38 19.53
CA VAL A 61 13.37 0.08 18.16
C VAL A 61 13.91 1.50 18.15
N THR A 62 14.94 1.73 17.34
CA THR A 62 15.39 3.06 16.97
C THR A 62 14.75 3.45 15.64
N LEU A 63 14.01 4.54 15.64
CA LEU A 63 13.36 5.09 14.47
C LEU A 63 14.19 6.23 13.88
N VAL A 64 14.33 6.27 12.57
CA VAL A 64 14.88 7.42 11.84
C VAL A 64 13.75 8.06 11.06
N ALA A 65 13.62 9.38 11.08
CA ALA A 65 12.53 10.08 10.39
C ALA A 65 12.99 11.39 9.75
N ASP A 66 12.36 11.70 8.60
CA ASP A 66 12.59 12.96 7.89
C ASP A 66 11.35 13.34 7.06
N ILE A 67 11.29 14.60 6.63
CA ILE A 67 10.21 15.13 5.80
C ILE A 67 10.63 15.14 4.34
N MET A 68 9.89 14.37 3.54
CA MET A 68 10.05 14.32 2.10
C MET A 68 9.08 15.27 1.39
N PHE A 69 9.58 15.97 0.37
CA PHE A 69 8.77 16.73 -0.57
C PHE A 69 8.69 16.02 -1.92
N LEU A 70 7.47 15.91 -2.44
CA LEU A 70 7.23 15.39 -3.78
C LEU A 70 6.03 16.12 -4.42
N ASN A 71 6.24 16.74 -5.59
CA ASN A 71 5.20 17.48 -6.32
C ASN A 71 4.40 18.47 -5.43
N GLY A 72 5.09 19.18 -4.53
CA GLY A 72 4.46 20.10 -3.58
C GLY A 72 3.73 19.44 -2.42
N LEU A 73 3.72 18.12 -2.33
CA LEU A 73 3.15 17.37 -1.22
C LEU A 73 4.21 17.02 -0.18
N LEU A 74 3.80 17.07 1.08
CA LEU A 74 4.61 16.76 2.24
C LEU A 74 4.36 15.34 2.73
N PHE A 75 5.43 14.62 3.02
CA PHE A 75 5.34 13.27 3.59
C PHE A 75 6.33 13.15 4.75
N LEU A 76 5.87 12.63 5.87
CA LEU A 76 6.75 12.11 6.91
C LEU A 76 7.17 10.69 6.52
N VAL A 77 8.47 10.50 6.32
CA VAL A 77 9.04 9.18 6.05
C VAL A 77 9.76 8.72 7.30
N THR A 78 9.50 7.50 7.73
CA THR A 78 10.23 6.91 8.84
C THR A 78 10.82 5.57 8.44
N SER A 79 11.90 5.16 9.08
CA SER A 79 12.49 3.83 8.92
C SER A 79 13.00 3.35 10.27
N SER A 80 12.73 2.11 10.64
CA SER A 80 13.30 1.52 11.84
C SER A 80 14.64 0.87 11.54
N ARG A 81 15.62 1.07 12.41
CA ARG A 81 16.87 0.31 12.39
C ARG A 81 16.60 -1.13 12.76
N GLY A 82 17.34 -2.03 12.18
CA GLY A 82 17.18 -3.47 12.41
C GLY A 82 16.00 -4.05 11.65
N ILE A 83 14.75 -3.74 12.03
CA ILE A 83 13.54 -4.23 11.34
C ILE A 83 13.49 -3.70 9.90
N SER A 84 13.97 -2.48 9.68
CA SER A 84 13.97 -1.78 8.38
C SER A 84 12.56 -1.53 7.81
N LEU A 85 11.54 -1.51 8.66
CA LEU A 85 10.19 -1.11 8.25
C LEU A 85 10.20 0.37 7.86
N VAL A 86 9.80 0.66 6.65
CA VAL A 86 9.60 2.03 6.17
C VAL A 86 8.14 2.39 6.29
N THR A 87 7.82 3.56 6.83
CA THR A 87 6.47 4.12 6.80
C THR A 87 6.46 5.46 6.08
N ILE A 88 5.35 5.80 5.48
CA ILE A 88 5.15 7.08 4.83
C ILE A 88 3.76 7.61 5.15
N GLU A 89 3.69 8.87 5.58
CA GLU A 89 2.44 9.51 6.00
C GLU A 89 2.31 10.87 5.34
N TYR A 90 1.20 11.10 4.64
CA TYR A 90 0.91 12.40 4.06
C TYR A 90 0.67 13.45 5.15
N LEU A 91 1.37 14.58 5.06
CA LEU A 91 1.24 15.70 5.95
C LEU A 91 0.49 16.87 5.27
N LYS A 92 -0.60 17.33 5.88
CA LYS A 92 -1.26 18.58 5.45
C LYS A 92 -0.46 19.82 5.82
N SER A 93 0.35 19.74 6.88
CA SER A 93 1.18 20.84 7.38
C SER A 93 2.32 20.32 8.26
N ARG A 94 3.36 21.15 8.48
CA ARG A 94 4.51 20.87 9.37
C ARG A 94 4.31 21.37 10.80
N THR A 95 3.08 21.54 11.24
CA THR A 95 2.81 21.97 12.62
C THR A 95 3.20 20.88 13.61
N ALA A 96 3.72 21.27 14.78
CA ALA A 96 4.13 20.32 15.81
C ALA A 96 2.98 19.37 16.20
N LYS A 97 1.74 19.88 16.34
CA LYS A 97 0.56 19.06 16.62
C LYS A 97 0.35 17.95 15.57
N ARG A 98 0.51 18.28 14.28
CA ARG A 98 0.33 17.32 13.20
C ARG A 98 1.43 16.27 13.16
N LEU A 99 2.67 16.70 13.36
CA LEU A 99 3.82 15.81 13.41
C LEU A 99 3.73 14.81 14.58
N VAL A 100 3.39 15.30 15.78
CA VAL A 100 3.17 14.43 16.97
C VAL A 100 2.10 13.39 16.67
N HIS A 101 0.93 13.81 16.22
CA HIS A 101 -0.17 12.89 15.90
C HIS A 101 0.24 11.83 14.87
N THR A 102 1.01 12.22 13.84
CA THR A 102 1.48 11.30 12.82
C THR A 102 2.52 10.31 13.38
N LEU A 103 3.46 10.78 14.20
CA LEU A 103 4.44 9.93 14.86
C LEU A 103 3.80 8.94 15.84
N GLU A 104 2.81 9.37 16.61
CA GLU A 104 2.05 8.49 17.51
C GLU A 104 1.34 7.36 16.75
N ARG A 105 0.83 7.63 15.54
CA ARG A 105 0.28 6.58 14.66
C ARG A 105 1.35 5.58 14.26
N VAL A 106 2.54 6.06 13.87
CA VAL A 106 3.67 5.20 13.54
C VAL A 106 4.11 4.37 14.76
N PHE A 107 4.23 4.99 15.94
CA PHE A 107 4.59 4.26 17.17
C PHE A 107 3.56 3.18 17.52
N ARG A 108 2.28 3.44 17.28
CA ARG A 108 1.22 2.45 17.48
C ARG A 108 1.37 1.23 16.59
N ILE A 109 1.84 1.39 15.34
CA ILE A 109 2.12 0.26 14.43
C ILE A 109 3.14 -0.70 15.07
N TYR A 110 4.21 -0.16 15.66
CA TYR A 110 5.20 -0.99 16.37
C TYR A 110 4.63 -1.60 17.66
N GLY A 111 3.88 -0.81 18.42
CA GLY A 111 3.29 -1.24 19.70
C GLY A 111 2.33 -2.42 19.53
N THR A 112 1.50 -2.43 18.49
CA THR A 112 0.59 -3.56 18.21
C THR A 112 1.33 -4.85 17.89
N ALA A 113 2.56 -4.76 17.38
CA ALA A 113 3.42 -5.91 17.09
C ALA A 113 4.28 -6.37 18.28
N GLY A 114 4.22 -5.66 19.41
CA GLY A 114 5.02 -5.94 20.61
C GLY A 114 6.38 -5.23 20.67
N PHE A 115 6.65 -4.31 19.72
CA PHE A 115 7.85 -3.51 19.73
C PHE A 115 7.61 -2.13 20.37
N MET A 116 8.67 -1.54 20.91
CA MET A 116 8.62 -0.22 21.53
C MET A 116 9.64 0.71 20.86
N VAL A 117 9.17 1.81 20.32
CA VAL A 117 10.05 2.86 19.82
C VAL A 117 10.64 3.59 21.03
N GLN A 118 11.93 3.34 21.29
CA GLN A 118 12.65 3.94 22.41
C GLN A 118 13.36 5.23 22.02
N THR A 119 13.96 5.25 20.84
CA THR A 119 14.76 6.37 20.33
C THR A 119 14.28 6.79 18.96
N ALA A 120 14.19 8.06 18.73
CA ALA A 120 13.90 8.63 17.43
C ALA A 120 15.00 9.60 17.01
N LEU A 121 15.62 9.33 15.86
CA LEU A 121 16.67 10.12 15.27
C LEU A 121 16.07 10.97 14.16
N MET A 122 16.12 12.26 14.31
CA MET A 122 15.44 13.22 13.46
C MET A 122 16.30 14.46 13.25
N ASP A 123 16.02 15.22 12.19
CA ASP A 123 16.66 16.49 11.95
C ASP A 123 16.26 17.55 13.03
N MET A 124 17.04 18.62 13.17
CA MET A 124 16.79 19.71 14.12
C MET A 124 15.41 20.35 13.97
N GLU A 125 14.79 20.26 12.80
CA GLU A 125 13.40 20.69 12.58
C GLU A 125 12.41 20.07 13.59
N PHE A 126 12.69 18.87 14.08
CA PHE A 126 11.84 18.13 15.00
C PHE A 126 12.11 18.44 16.49
N GLU A 127 13.06 19.27 16.83
CA GLU A 127 13.38 19.61 18.23
C GLU A 127 12.16 20.16 19.00
N LYS A 128 11.30 20.90 18.31
CA LYS A 128 10.00 21.39 18.82
C LYS A 128 9.03 20.30 19.31
N LEU A 129 9.35 19.03 19.08
CA LEU A 129 8.53 17.88 19.52
C LEU A 129 9.05 17.23 20.80
N LYS A 130 10.23 17.60 21.28
CA LYS A 130 10.92 16.97 22.40
C LYS A 130 10.05 16.87 23.66
N ASP A 131 9.40 17.99 24.02
CA ASP A 131 8.52 18.05 25.20
C ASP A 131 7.15 17.39 24.98
N LYS A 132 6.81 17.06 23.73
CA LYS A 132 5.50 16.49 23.35
C LYS A 132 5.52 14.99 23.17
N LEU A 133 6.70 14.37 23.20
CA LEU A 133 6.91 12.93 23.08
C LEU A 133 7.72 12.39 24.27
N PRO A 134 7.18 12.46 25.51
CA PRO A 134 7.95 12.16 26.71
C PRO A 134 8.43 10.71 26.82
N ASN A 135 7.78 9.79 26.11
CA ASN A 135 8.09 8.36 26.16
C ASN A 135 9.15 7.93 25.14
N VAL A 136 9.68 8.84 24.33
CA VAL A 136 10.65 8.55 23.28
C VAL A 136 11.84 9.49 23.41
N ILE A 137 13.03 8.94 23.43
CA ILE A 137 14.27 9.73 23.46
C ILE A 137 14.47 10.33 22.07
N LEU A 138 14.19 11.62 21.94
CA LEU A 138 14.42 12.37 20.72
C LEU A 138 15.88 12.80 20.64
N ASN A 139 16.62 12.27 19.67
CA ASN A 139 17.99 12.67 19.40
C ASN A 139 18.04 13.47 18.09
N THR A 140 18.21 14.78 18.23
CA THR A 140 18.29 15.73 17.10
C THR A 140 19.72 16.18 16.81
N THR A 141 20.71 15.86 17.68
CA THR A 141 22.08 16.35 17.56
C THR A 141 22.98 15.52 16.68
N ALA A 142 22.65 14.27 16.42
CA ALA A 142 23.42 13.37 15.58
C ALA A 142 22.99 13.39 14.09
N ALA A 143 22.47 14.52 13.62
CA ALA A 143 21.84 14.67 12.32
C ALA A 143 22.72 14.26 11.14
N GLN A 144 24.02 14.51 11.17
CA GLN A 144 24.90 14.25 10.03
C GLN A 144 25.11 12.76 9.73
N GLU A 145 25.13 11.91 10.75
CA GLU A 145 25.34 10.47 10.57
C GLU A 145 24.03 9.73 10.20
N HIS A 146 22.89 10.28 10.63
CA HIS A 146 21.58 9.65 10.48
C HIS A 146 20.81 10.13 9.26
N VAL A 147 21.04 11.36 8.82
CA VAL A 147 20.48 11.94 7.59
C VAL A 147 20.78 11.05 6.37
N GLY A 148 21.99 10.52 6.26
CA GLY A 148 22.36 9.65 5.15
C GLY A 148 21.56 8.34 5.03
N GLU A 149 21.04 7.78 6.16
CA GLU A 149 20.25 6.55 6.16
C GLU A 149 18.84 6.80 5.65
N ILE A 150 18.15 7.79 6.22
CA ILE A 150 16.76 8.11 5.82
C ILE A 150 16.72 8.75 4.43
N GLU A 151 17.70 9.58 4.07
CA GLU A 151 17.82 10.15 2.73
C GLU A 151 17.93 9.06 1.65
N ARG A 152 18.69 8.00 1.92
CA ARG A 152 18.80 6.85 1.02
C ARG A 152 17.44 6.18 0.83
N LYS A 153 16.65 5.99 1.91
CA LYS A 153 15.30 5.42 1.84
C LYS A 153 14.36 6.33 1.04
N ILE A 154 14.40 7.62 1.30
CA ILE A 154 13.62 8.64 0.56
C ILE A 154 13.96 8.60 -0.93
N ARG A 155 15.25 8.53 -1.27
CA ARG A 155 15.70 8.43 -2.65
C ARG A 155 15.12 7.18 -3.34
N VAL A 156 15.19 6.02 -2.70
CA VAL A 156 14.64 4.76 -3.24
C VAL A 156 13.12 4.86 -3.43
N VAL A 157 12.39 5.47 -2.50
CA VAL A 157 10.94 5.69 -2.65
C VAL A 157 10.66 6.56 -3.89
N LYS A 158 11.40 7.67 -4.04
CA LYS A 158 11.25 8.57 -5.20
C LYS A 158 11.62 7.89 -6.53
N GLU A 159 12.64 7.05 -6.55
CA GLU A 159 13.04 6.27 -7.72
C GLU A 159 11.94 5.28 -8.13
N ARG A 160 11.41 4.51 -7.18
CA ARG A 160 10.29 3.58 -7.43
C ARG A 160 9.04 4.29 -7.91
N ALA A 161 8.71 5.44 -7.33
CA ALA A 161 7.59 6.25 -7.76
C ALA A 161 7.75 6.70 -9.21
N ARG A 162 8.94 7.19 -9.60
CA ARG A 162 9.23 7.58 -11.00
C ARG A 162 9.13 6.39 -11.95
N CYS A 163 9.68 5.22 -11.57
CA CYS A 163 9.56 4.01 -12.38
C CYS A 163 8.09 3.63 -12.58
N THR A 164 7.28 3.62 -11.51
CA THR A 164 5.85 3.32 -11.63
C THR A 164 5.12 4.36 -12.46
N THR A 165 5.40 5.65 -12.27
CA THR A 165 4.76 6.72 -13.05
C THR A 165 5.08 6.63 -14.53
N SER A 166 6.29 6.21 -14.91
CA SER A 166 6.73 6.13 -16.32
C SER A 166 5.96 5.09 -17.14
N ILE A 167 5.33 4.12 -16.51
CA ILE A 167 4.53 3.09 -17.19
C ILE A 167 3.02 3.40 -17.17
N LEU A 168 2.60 4.46 -16.49
CA LEU A 168 1.19 4.85 -16.44
C LEU A 168 0.78 5.57 -17.75
N PRO A 169 -0.45 5.36 -18.20
CA PRO A 169 -0.98 6.05 -19.39
C PRO A 169 -1.40 7.50 -19.10
N TYR A 170 -1.04 8.05 -17.92
CA TYR A 170 -1.45 9.38 -17.47
C TYR A 170 -0.25 10.31 -17.38
N ASN A 171 -0.36 11.49 -17.96
CA ASN A 171 0.67 12.54 -17.87
C ASN A 171 0.56 13.36 -16.57
N ILE A 172 -0.64 13.47 -16.03
CA ILE A 172 -0.93 14.23 -14.80
C ILE A 172 -1.63 13.32 -13.80
N LEU A 173 -1.06 13.22 -12.60
CA LEU A 173 -1.63 12.43 -11.53
C LEU A 173 -2.38 13.34 -10.54
N PRO A 174 -3.63 13.04 -10.22
CA PRO A 174 -4.34 13.69 -9.12
C PRO A 174 -3.60 13.51 -7.79
N LYS A 175 -3.77 14.46 -6.88
CA LYS A 175 -3.14 14.44 -5.57
C LYS A 175 -3.32 13.12 -4.82
N ILE A 176 -4.53 12.58 -4.81
CA ILE A 176 -4.83 11.31 -4.14
C ILE A 176 -4.02 10.17 -4.75
N MET A 177 -3.89 10.14 -6.06
CA MET A 177 -3.14 9.11 -6.76
C MET A 177 -1.64 9.19 -6.43
N ILE A 178 -1.09 10.41 -6.26
CA ILE A 178 0.31 10.59 -5.82
C ILE A 178 0.50 10.05 -4.39
N ILE A 179 -0.45 10.33 -3.48
CA ILE A 179 -0.39 9.86 -2.10
C ILE A 179 -0.41 8.32 -2.07
N GLU A 180 -1.35 7.71 -2.78
CA GLU A 180 -1.47 6.25 -2.82
C GLU A 180 -0.29 5.59 -3.55
N LEU A 181 0.29 6.25 -4.55
CA LEU A 181 1.53 5.78 -5.19
C LEU A 181 2.69 5.69 -4.19
N MET A 182 2.81 6.67 -3.27
CA MET A 182 3.85 6.62 -2.24
C MET A 182 3.64 5.45 -1.30
N HIS A 183 2.40 5.20 -0.88
CA HIS A 183 2.07 4.04 -0.05
C HIS A 183 2.33 2.72 -0.78
N PHE A 184 1.93 2.62 -2.04
CA PHE A 184 2.20 1.47 -2.89
C PHE A 184 3.71 1.16 -2.99
N CYS A 185 4.55 2.17 -3.21
CA CYS A 185 6.00 1.99 -3.26
C CYS A 185 6.55 1.46 -1.93
N VAL A 186 6.10 2.01 -0.80
CA VAL A 186 6.54 1.60 0.53
C VAL A 186 6.02 0.21 0.89
N MET A 187 4.78 -0.14 0.52
CA MET A 187 4.25 -1.48 0.68
C MET A 187 5.18 -2.53 0.06
N TRP A 188 5.61 -2.30 -1.18
CA TRP A 188 6.53 -3.21 -1.86
C TRP A 188 7.93 -3.23 -1.24
N MET A 189 8.44 -2.11 -0.74
CA MET A 189 9.71 -2.07 -0.03
C MET A 189 9.70 -2.92 1.24
N ASN A 190 8.57 -2.94 1.95
CA ASN A 190 8.40 -3.69 3.19
C ASN A 190 8.06 -5.17 2.99
N SER A 191 7.78 -5.59 1.75
CA SER A 191 7.29 -6.94 1.45
C SER A 191 8.37 -7.98 1.26
N PHE A 192 9.63 -7.55 1.22
CA PHE A 192 10.78 -8.43 1.04
C PHE A 192 11.74 -8.33 2.22
N PRO A 193 12.41 -9.44 2.61
CA PRO A 193 13.47 -9.40 3.60
C PRO A 193 14.58 -8.41 3.19
N VAL A 194 15.12 -7.72 4.17
CA VAL A 194 16.16 -6.72 3.94
C VAL A 194 17.52 -7.34 4.21
N LYS A 195 18.43 -7.22 3.26
CA LYS A 195 19.83 -7.66 3.43
C LYS A 195 20.44 -6.93 4.62
N LEU A 196 21.06 -7.67 5.54
CA LEU A 196 21.61 -7.16 6.80
C LEU A 196 20.54 -6.62 7.78
N GLY A 197 19.27 -6.97 7.61
CA GLY A 197 18.23 -6.75 8.61
C GLY A 197 18.28 -7.78 9.75
N ILE A 198 17.38 -7.64 10.72
CA ILE A 198 17.28 -8.59 11.86
C ILE A 198 16.80 -9.99 11.44
N SER A 199 16.30 -10.14 10.22
CA SER A 199 15.85 -11.42 9.67
C SER A 199 16.06 -11.47 8.16
N GLU A 200 16.61 -12.60 7.70
CA GLU A 200 16.67 -12.93 6.27
C GLU A 200 15.45 -13.73 5.81
N LYS A 201 14.66 -14.23 6.77
CA LYS A 201 13.49 -15.08 6.53
C LYS A 201 12.20 -14.27 6.42
N TRP A 202 12.03 -13.28 7.30
CA TRP A 202 10.81 -12.48 7.38
C TRP A 202 11.03 -11.08 6.85
N SER A 203 10.07 -10.60 6.06
CA SER A 203 10.05 -9.22 5.60
C SER A 203 9.68 -8.26 6.75
N PRO A 204 10.02 -6.96 6.66
CA PRO A 204 9.61 -5.95 7.63
C PRO A 204 8.09 -5.94 7.86
N ARG A 205 7.30 -6.14 6.80
CA ARG A 205 5.85 -6.27 6.88
C ARG A 205 5.43 -7.48 7.72
N GLU A 206 5.98 -8.65 7.44
CA GLU A 206 5.66 -9.88 8.20
C GLU A 206 6.03 -9.74 9.67
N ILE A 207 7.17 -9.13 9.99
CA ILE A 207 7.61 -8.92 11.37
C ILE A 207 6.62 -8.06 12.15
N VAL A 208 6.09 -7.00 11.53
CA VAL A 208 5.25 -6.01 12.22
C VAL A 208 3.76 -6.31 12.07
N SER A 209 3.27 -6.56 10.86
CA SER A 209 1.84 -6.79 10.64
C SER A 209 1.39 -8.24 10.82
N ARG A 210 2.34 -9.18 10.87
CA ARG A 210 2.07 -10.63 10.87
C ARG A 210 1.39 -11.15 9.61
N HIS A 211 1.29 -10.32 8.57
CA HIS A 211 0.63 -10.67 7.32
C HIS A 211 1.62 -10.80 6.17
N ARG A 212 1.49 -11.89 5.43
CA ARG A 212 2.22 -12.11 4.18
C ARG A 212 1.41 -11.58 3.00
N LEU A 213 2.10 -11.07 1.98
CA LEU A 213 1.44 -10.75 0.72
C LEU A 213 1.03 -12.04 0.00
N ASP A 214 -0.23 -12.09 -0.40
CA ASP A 214 -0.75 -13.12 -1.29
C ASP A 214 -0.90 -12.53 -2.70
N ALA A 215 -0.15 -13.07 -3.66
CA ALA A 215 -0.18 -12.59 -5.04
C ALA A 215 -1.57 -12.71 -5.68
N LYS A 216 -2.34 -13.75 -5.34
CA LYS A 216 -3.70 -13.93 -5.87
C LYS A 216 -4.68 -12.88 -5.36
N LEU A 217 -4.44 -12.32 -4.19
CA LEU A 217 -5.31 -11.30 -3.58
C LEU A 217 -4.81 -9.88 -3.88
N HIS A 218 -3.50 -9.64 -3.73
CA HIS A 218 -2.91 -8.30 -3.72
C HIS A 218 -2.31 -7.87 -5.05
N CYS A 219 -2.07 -8.82 -5.99
CA CYS A 219 -1.40 -8.53 -7.27
C CYS A 219 -2.31 -8.73 -8.48
N LYS A 220 -3.64 -8.74 -8.30
CA LYS A 220 -4.60 -8.98 -9.39
C LYS A 220 -4.57 -7.88 -10.45
N VAL A 221 -4.41 -6.65 -10.00
CA VAL A 221 -4.52 -5.46 -10.85
C VAL A 221 -3.34 -4.55 -10.55
N PRO A 222 -2.60 -4.07 -11.56
CA PRO A 222 -1.49 -3.16 -11.35
C PRO A 222 -1.97 -1.77 -10.89
N PHE A 223 -1.08 -1.04 -10.21
CA PHE A 223 -1.34 0.35 -9.83
C PHE A 223 -1.64 1.20 -11.06
N GLY A 224 -2.67 2.03 -10.97
CA GLY A 224 -3.07 2.94 -12.04
C GLY A 224 -3.89 2.29 -13.17
N ALA A 225 -4.13 0.98 -13.13
CA ALA A 225 -4.96 0.33 -14.13
C ALA A 225 -6.41 0.80 -14.04
N TYR A 226 -6.99 1.04 -15.20
CA TYR A 226 -8.41 1.31 -15.34
C TYR A 226 -9.16 -0.01 -15.36
N CYS A 227 -10.08 -0.18 -14.45
CA CYS A 227 -10.81 -1.43 -14.27
C CYS A 227 -12.29 -1.20 -14.02
N GLU A 228 -13.07 -2.20 -14.34
CA GLU A 228 -14.49 -2.25 -14.00
C GLU A 228 -14.65 -2.91 -12.63
N VAL A 229 -15.33 -2.24 -11.73
CA VAL A 229 -15.54 -2.70 -10.36
C VAL A 229 -17.04 -2.85 -10.09
N HIS A 230 -17.37 -3.82 -9.24
CA HIS A 230 -18.73 -3.94 -8.74
C HIS A 230 -19.07 -2.70 -7.89
N VAL A 231 -20.11 -1.99 -8.28
CA VAL A 231 -20.70 -0.94 -7.47
C VAL A 231 -21.77 -1.61 -6.61
N ASP A 232 -21.73 -1.39 -5.31
CA ASP A 232 -22.73 -1.90 -4.37
C ASP A 232 -23.89 -0.87 -4.31
N PRO A 233 -24.87 -0.92 -5.21
CA PRO A 233 -26.02 -0.06 -5.11
C PRO A 233 -26.89 -0.57 -3.96
N ASP A 234 -27.56 0.32 -3.27
CA ASP A 234 -28.71 -0.06 -2.47
C ASP A 234 -29.61 -0.98 -3.31
N ILE A 235 -30.14 -2.04 -2.69
CA ILE A 235 -30.92 -3.08 -3.36
C ILE A 235 -32.11 -2.43 -4.05
N THR A 236 -31.95 -2.16 -5.34
CA THR A 236 -32.98 -1.52 -6.15
C THR A 236 -33.29 -2.42 -7.34
N ASN A 237 -34.60 -2.59 -7.63
CA ASN A 237 -35.05 -3.25 -8.85
C ASN A 237 -34.97 -2.25 -10.02
N THR A 238 -33.80 -1.68 -10.26
CA THR A 238 -33.52 -0.76 -11.35
C THR A 238 -32.79 -1.42 -12.49
N MET A 239 -32.86 -0.82 -13.66
CA MET A 239 -32.07 -1.21 -14.83
C MET A 239 -30.67 -0.60 -14.83
N GLU A 240 -30.22 0.00 -13.72
CA GLU A 240 -28.91 0.61 -13.60
C GLU A 240 -27.78 -0.42 -13.70
N PRO A 241 -26.63 -0.05 -14.28
CA PRO A 241 -25.48 -0.92 -14.35
C PRO A 241 -25.00 -1.32 -12.95
N ARG A 242 -24.63 -2.58 -12.78
CA ARG A 242 -24.09 -3.11 -11.51
C ARG A 242 -22.61 -2.92 -11.35
N THR A 243 -21.95 -2.38 -12.35
CA THR A 243 -20.51 -2.12 -12.34
C THR A 243 -20.23 -0.69 -12.76
N GLY A 244 -19.17 -0.14 -12.25
CA GLY A 244 -18.66 1.19 -12.57
C GLY A 244 -17.17 1.17 -12.86
N TRP A 245 -16.69 2.25 -13.41
CA TRP A 245 -15.28 2.43 -13.73
C TRP A 245 -14.50 2.94 -12.54
N ALA A 246 -13.31 2.38 -12.32
CA ALA A 246 -12.39 2.81 -11.28
C ALA A 246 -10.94 2.72 -11.73
N ILE A 247 -10.07 3.40 -11.01
CA ILE A 247 -8.63 3.26 -11.14
C ILE A 247 -8.11 2.50 -9.92
N CYS A 248 -7.37 1.41 -10.17
CA CYS A 248 -6.74 0.65 -9.11
C CYS A 248 -5.61 1.47 -8.49
N LEU A 249 -5.63 1.67 -7.18
CA LEU A 249 -4.58 2.40 -6.47
C LEU A 249 -3.64 1.43 -5.76
N GLU A 250 -4.13 0.76 -4.72
CA GLU A 250 -3.34 -0.24 -3.98
C GLU A 250 -4.28 -1.26 -3.32
N PRO A 251 -3.77 -2.42 -2.90
CA PRO A 251 -4.53 -3.31 -2.05
C PRO A 251 -4.96 -2.60 -0.76
N THR A 252 -6.18 -2.90 -0.29
CA THR A 252 -6.68 -2.36 0.98
C THR A 252 -5.68 -2.63 2.11
N ARG A 253 -5.37 -1.56 2.84
CA ARG A 253 -4.42 -1.61 3.96
C ARG A 253 -5.07 -2.27 5.18
N ASN A 254 -5.16 -3.57 5.20
CA ASN A 254 -5.34 -4.29 6.45
C ASN A 254 -3.94 -4.55 7.02
N MET A 255 -3.42 -3.54 7.72
CA MET A 255 -2.27 -3.70 8.61
C MET A 255 -2.75 -4.03 10.01
#